data_9905c53c66302506148b9032c6446ed9
#
_entry.id   9905c53c66302506148b9032c6446ed9
#
_cell.length_a   1.000
_cell.length_b   1.000
_cell.length_c   1.000
_cell.angle_alpha   90.00
_cell.angle_beta   90.00
_cell.angle_gamma   90.00
#
_symmetry.space_group_name_H-M   'P 1'
#
loop_
_entity.id
_entity.type
_entity.pdbx_description
1 polymer ?
#
loop_
_entity_poly.entity_id
_entity_poly.type
_entity_poly.pdbx_seq_one_letter_code
_entity_poly.pdbx_strand_id
1 'polypeptide(L)'
;MTYEEQYAEASVLFSSFAFANTGLIKSQTLLKLETYNLVMVPWQLGMKRGILLGSFSGNELNFFQRWTGSLASLNLAVQRPDAREPVKIFSRCHISSIGQMKGKEGVGVIVFEWRPLPPDLARVLGEHLDLLSRLRAVHGDLGGKTLPVNPDTGRRLGYNNYAVLRKGQEQHKIALFSLGAACLEFLMPMTAPDQAPGETGSVDLFFLKYRFSVPATIETSSRLPTGVQRVKAGLGFSPELVHILEEYYLSHR
;
A
#
# COMPACT_ATOMS: atom_id res chain seq x y z
N MET A 1 -16.94 19.37 -11.90
CA MET A 1 -16.35 18.04 -12.18
C MET A 1 -16.49 17.21 -10.92
N THR A 2 -17.14 16.06 -11.00
CA THR A 2 -17.29 15.14 -9.86
C THR A 2 -16.02 14.28 -9.73
N TYR A 3 -15.80 13.65 -8.56
CA TYR A 3 -14.69 12.68 -8.41
C TYR A 3 -14.82 11.51 -9.38
N GLU A 4 -16.02 11.07 -9.69
CA GLU A 4 -16.26 10.02 -10.69
C GLU A 4 -15.76 10.39 -12.08
N GLU A 5 -15.95 11.64 -12.50
CA GLU A 5 -15.46 12.15 -13.79
C GLU A 5 -13.94 12.35 -13.76
N GLN A 6 -13.43 12.95 -12.68
CA GLN A 6 -12.00 13.25 -12.53
C GLN A 6 -11.14 11.99 -12.47
N TYR A 7 -11.61 10.95 -11.81
CA TYR A 7 -10.87 9.72 -11.53
C TYR A 7 -11.50 8.47 -12.15
N ALA A 8 -12.22 8.61 -13.26
CA ALA A 8 -12.98 7.53 -13.91
C ALA A 8 -12.17 6.23 -14.15
N GLU A 9 -10.89 6.35 -14.47
CA GLU A 9 -9.99 5.21 -14.75
C GLU A 9 -9.00 4.95 -13.60
N ALA A 10 -9.01 5.77 -12.55
CA ALA A 10 -8.12 5.59 -11.43
C ALA A 10 -8.69 4.59 -10.41
N SER A 11 -7.80 4.00 -9.63
CA SER A 11 -8.17 3.10 -8.54
C SER A 11 -7.20 3.23 -7.37
N VAL A 12 -7.70 2.98 -6.18
CA VAL A 12 -6.96 2.91 -4.93
C VAL A 12 -6.57 1.47 -4.67
N LEU A 13 -5.27 1.18 -4.60
CA LEU A 13 -4.76 -0.09 -4.08
C LEU A 13 -4.67 0.02 -2.56
N PHE A 14 -5.32 -0.89 -1.85
CA PHE A 14 -5.45 -0.81 -0.40
C PHE A 14 -4.23 -1.37 0.34
N SER A 15 -3.27 -0.50 0.60
CA SER A 15 -2.19 -0.68 1.58
C SER A 15 -2.65 -0.26 2.99
N SER A 16 -1.80 -0.46 3.99
CA SER A 16 -2.05 0.06 5.35
C SER A 16 -2.24 1.58 5.35
N PHE A 17 -1.53 2.30 4.49
CA PHE A 17 -1.66 3.73 4.28
C PHE A 17 -3.03 4.10 3.71
N ALA A 18 -3.48 3.41 2.67
CA ALA A 18 -4.79 3.66 2.07
C ALA A 18 -5.93 3.39 3.07
N PHE A 19 -5.87 2.31 3.84
CA PHE A 19 -6.85 2.06 4.90
C PHE A 19 -6.86 3.16 5.97
N ALA A 20 -5.69 3.60 6.42
CA ALA A 20 -5.58 4.66 7.43
C ALA A 20 -6.17 6.00 6.92
N ASN A 21 -5.89 6.37 5.67
CA ASN A 21 -6.33 7.65 5.10
C ASN A 21 -7.79 7.65 4.62
N THR A 22 -8.30 6.51 4.14
CA THR A 22 -9.72 6.40 3.75
C THR A 22 -10.64 6.13 4.93
N GLY A 23 -10.10 5.65 6.04
CA GLY A 23 -10.87 5.19 7.18
C GLY A 23 -11.65 3.89 6.95
N LEU A 24 -11.47 3.20 5.81
CA LEU A 24 -12.15 1.93 5.52
C LEU A 24 -11.74 0.86 6.54
N ILE A 25 -12.73 0.21 7.15
CA ILE A 25 -12.53 -0.82 8.17
C ILE A 25 -12.54 -2.20 7.52
N LYS A 26 -11.35 -2.84 7.45
CA LYS A 26 -11.16 -4.15 6.80
C LYS A 26 -12.15 -5.21 7.28
N SER A 27 -12.32 -5.33 8.60
CA SER A 27 -13.14 -6.36 9.22
C SER A 27 -14.65 -6.14 9.07
N GLN A 28 -15.07 -4.99 8.55
CA GLN A 28 -16.46 -4.62 8.34
C GLN A 28 -16.84 -4.51 6.85
N THR A 29 -16.06 -5.14 5.99
CA THR A 29 -16.40 -5.30 4.57
C THR A 29 -17.11 -6.62 4.36
N LEU A 30 -18.40 -6.56 4.03
CA LEU A 30 -19.26 -7.72 3.83
C LEU A 30 -19.83 -7.73 2.43
N LEU A 31 -19.58 -8.80 1.69
CA LEU A 31 -20.24 -9.08 0.41
C LEU A 31 -21.39 -10.08 0.66
N LYS A 32 -22.60 -9.67 0.34
CA LYS A 32 -23.78 -10.53 0.44
C LYS A 32 -24.12 -11.07 -0.95
N LEU A 33 -24.03 -12.39 -1.08
CA LEU A 33 -24.46 -13.17 -2.26
C LEU A 33 -25.69 -13.98 -1.84
N GLU A 34 -26.89 -13.54 -2.24
CA GLU A 34 -28.16 -14.11 -1.78
C GLU A 34 -28.26 -14.22 -0.26
N THR A 35 -28.17 -15.42 0.30
CA THR A 35 -28.21 -15.69 1.74
C THR A 35 -26.83 -15.73 2.41
N TYR A 36 -25.75 -15.73 1.62
CA TYR A 36 -24.38 -15.84 2.12
C TYR A 36 -23.78 -14.47 2.42
N ASN A 37 -23.19 -14.33 3.61
CA ASN A 37 -22.44 -13.14 4.00
C ASN A 37 -20.95 -13.49 4.03
N LEU A 38 -20.18 -12.96 3.10
CA LEU A 38 -18.73 -13.18 2.97
C LEU A 38 -17.97 -12.00 3.56
N VAL A 39 -17.10 -12.27 4.54
CA VAL A 39 -16.16 -11.27 5.03
C VAL A 39 -15.05 -11.13 4.01
N MET A 40 -14.90 -9.94 3.47
CA MET A 40 -13.96 -9.65 2.39
C MET A 40 -13.01 -8.52 2.80
N VAL A 41 -11.91 -8.40 2.08
CA VAL A 41 -10.97 -7.30 2.24
C VAL A 41 -10.88 -6.55 0.92
N PRO A 42 -11.12 -5.22 0.89
CA PRO A 42 -10.85 -4.42 -0.28
C PRO A 42 -9.38 -4.54 -0.67
N TRP A 43 -9.12 -4.97 -1.91
CA TRP A 43 -7.79 -5.02 -2.50
C TRP A 43 -7.54 -3.81 -3.39
N GLN A 44 -8.52 -3.51 -4.24
CA GLN A 44 -8.48 -2.39 -5.15
C GLN A 44 -9.90 -1.86 -5.36
N LEU A 45 -10.11 -0.57 -5.20
CA LEU A 45 -11.40 0.08 -5.48
C LEU A 45 -11.17 1.27 -6.40
N GLY A 46 -11.92 1.33 -7.49
CA GLY A 46 -11.98 2.44 -8.43
C GLY A 46 -13.40 2.97 -8.55
N MET A 47 -13.59 3.98 -9.39
CA MET A 47 -14.91 4.61 -9.59
C MET A 47 -15.90 3.70 -10.34
N LYS A 48 -15.43 2.78 -11.17
CA LYS A 48 -16.28 1.88 -11.97
C LYS A 48 -16.38 0.47 -11.37
N ARG A 49 -15.28 -0.04 -10.81
CA ARG A 49 -15.12 -1.43 -10.39
C ARG A 49 -14.26 -1.57 -9.15
N GLY A 50 -14.36 -2.74 -8.52
CA GLY A 50 -13.50 -3.09 -7.40
C GLY A 50 -13.08 -4.54 -7.40
N ILE A 51 -12.08 -4.83 -6.58
CA ILE A 51 -11.54 -6.17 -6.33
C ILE A 51 -11.53 -6.38 -4.82
N LEU A 52 -12.13 -7.49 -4.40
CA LEU A 52 -12.13 -7.94 -3.02
C LEU A 52 -11.35 -9.24 -2.90
N LEU A 53 -10.67 -9.43 -1.78
CA LEU A 53 -10.03 -10.67 -1.40
C LEU A 53 -10.77 -11.32 -0.25
N GLY A 54 -10.89 -12.66 -0.28
CA GLY A 54 -11.45 -13.45 0.80
C GLY A 54 -10.67 -14.75 0.99
N SER A 55 -10.86 -15.37 2.14
CA SER A 55 -10.33 -16.71 2.40
C SER A 55 -11.39 -17.73 2.02
N PHE A 56 -11.03 -18.66 1.13
CA PHE A 56 -11.91 -19.72 0.63
C PHE A 56 -11.14 -21.04 0.55
N SER A 57 -11.80 -22.13 0.93
CA SER A 57 -11.35 -23.46 0.49
C SER A 57 -11.60 -23.64 -1.01
N GLY A 58 -10.92 -24.61 -1.64
CA GLY A 58 -11.14 -24.88 -3.06
C GLY A 58 -12.60 -25.23 -3.39
N ASN A 59 -13.27 -25.98 -2.52
CA ASN A 59 -14.68 -26.34 -2.68
C ASN A 59 -15.60 -25.12 -2.55
N GLU A 60 -15.34 -24.23 -1.58
CA GLU A 60 -16.12 -22.99 -1.43
C GLU A 60 -15.95 -22.07 -2.63
N LEU A 61 -14.73 -21.93 -3.15
CA LEU A 61 -14.47 -21.10 -4.31
C LEU A 61 -15.27 -21.58 -5.52
N ASN A 62 -15.21 -22.90 -5.83
CA ASN A 62 -15.99 -23.52 -6.90
C ASN A 62 -17.50 -23.34 -6.69
N PHE A 63 -17.97 -23.46 -5.45
CA PHE A 63 -19.35 -23.20 -5.11
C PHE A 63 -19.76 -21.76 -5.38
N PHE A 64 -18.93 -20.76 -5.04
CA PHE A 64 -19.26 -19.36 -5.23
C PHE A 64 -19.10 -18.88 -6.67
N GLN A 65 -18.34 -19.56 -7.54
CA GLN A 65 -18.21 -19.20 -8.96
C GLN A 65 -19.54 -19.13 -9.70
N ARG A 66 -20.58 -19.83 -9.27
CA ARG A 66 -21.92 -19.81 -9.87
C ARG A 66 -22.61 -18.44 -9.78
N TRP A 67 -22.17 -17.53 -8.89
CA TRP A 67 -22.68 -16.16 -8.81
C TRP A 67 -21.96 -15.18 -9.73
N THR A 68 -21.03 -15.63 -10.55
CA THR A 68 -20.50 -14.80 -11.64
C THR A 68 -21.63 -14.36 -12.54
N GLY A 69 -21.71 -13.06 -12.84
CA GLY A 69 -22.82 -12.46 -13.60
C GLY A 69 -24.04 -12.06 -12.75
N SER A 70 -24.02 -12.35 -11.44
CA SER A 70 -25.14 -12.02 -10.56
C SER A 70 -24.99 -10.64 -9.88
N LEU A 71 -26.12 -10.14 -9.38
CA LEU A 71 -26.13 -8.97 -8.49
C LEU A 71 -25.81 -9.40 -7.06
N ALA A 72 -25.03 -8.57 -6.39
CA ALA A 72 -24.68 -8.70 -4.99
C ALA A 72 -24.87 -7.37 -4.23
N SER A 73 -24.84 -7.44 -2.91
CA SER A 73 -24.82 -6.26 -2.05
C SER A 73 -23.48 -6.18 -1.31
N LEU A 74 -22.81 -5.03 -1.40
CA LEU A 74 -21.56 -4.77 -0.70
C LEU A 74 -21.80 -3.75 0.42
N ASN A 75 -21.41 -4.12 1.63
CA ASN A 75 -21.45 -3.28 2.81
C ASN A 75 -20.03 -2.93 3.20
N LEU A 76 -19.76 -1.64 3.29
CA LEU A 76 -18.48 -1.08 3.73
C LEU A 76 -18.72 -0.24 4.99
N ALA A 77 -17.72 -0.12 5.83
CA ALA A 77 -17.74 0.79 6.96
C ALA A 77 -16.53 1.72 6.90
N VAL A 78 -16.77 3.01 7.11
CA VAL A 78 -15.74 4.06 7.09
C VAL A 78 -15.73 4.77 8.43
N GLN A 79 -14.62 4.74 9.15
CA GLN A 79 -14.39 5.56 10.34
C GLN A 79 -13.94 6.95 9.91
N ARG A 80 -14.74 7.95 10.26
CA ARG A 80 -14.36 9.36 10.08
C ARG A 80 -13.77 9.92 11.37
N PRO A 81 -12.80 10.84 11.29
CA PRO A 81 -12.20 11.46 12.49
C PRO A 81 -13.20 12.19 13.39
N ASP A 82 -14.25 12.75 12.78
CA ASP A 82 -15.31 13.54 13.42
C ASP A 82 -16.54 12.72 13.87
N ALA A 83 -16.56 11.42 13.55
CA ALA A 83 -17.68 10.54 13.88
C ALA A 83 -17.34 9.55 15.01
N ARG A 84 -18.25 9.41 15.98
CA ARG A 84 -18.13 8.42 17.05
C ARG A 84 -18.29 6.98 16.55
N GLU A 85 -19.18 6.80 15.57
CA GLU A 85 -19.48 5.49 14.99
C GLU A 85 -19.10 5.47 13.50
N PRO A 86 -18.70 4.29 12.98
CA PRO A 86 -18.41 4.15 11.56
C PRO A 86 -19.63 4.42 10.69
N VAL A 87 -19.44 5.16 9.63
CA VAL A 87 -20.45 5.37 8.59
C VAL A 87 -20.56 4.11 7.76
N LYS A 88 -21.76 3.54 7.65
CA LYS A 88 -22.03 2.35 6.83
C LYS A 88 -22.42 2.79 5.42
N ILE A 89 -21.73 2.24 4.43
CA ILE A 89 -21.97 2.47 3.01
C ILE A 89 -22.49 1.18 2.40
N PHE A 90 -23.68 1.25 1.81
CA PHE A 90 -24.33 0.13 1.14
C PHE A 90 -24.31 0.37 -0.37
N SER A 91 -23.92 -0.64 -1.14
CA SER A 91 -23.95 -0.59 -2.59
C SER A 91 -24.46 -1.90 -3.18
N ARG A 92 -25.15 -1.79 -4.31
CA ARG A 92 -25.34 -2.93 -5.20
C ARG A 92 -24.15 -3.02 -6.15
N CYS A 93 -23.75 -4.22 -6.46
CA CYS A 93 -22.68 -4.47 -7.42
C CYS A 93 -23.02 -5.68 -8.30
N HIS A 94 -22.46 -5.70 -9.49
CA HIS A 94 -22.54 -6.81 -10.41
C HIS A 94 -21.21 -7.58 -10.35
N ILE A 95 -21.25 -8.87 -10.06
CA ILE A 95 -20.06 -9.72 -9.97
C ILE A 95 -19.55 -10.05 -11.38
N SER A 96 -18.40 -9.55 -11.74
CA SER A 96 -17.79 -9.79 -13.06
C SER A 96 -17.00 -11.10 -13.09
N SER A 97 -16.33 -11.47 -12.00
CA SER A 97 -15.63 -12.75 -11.89
C SER A 97 -15.37 -13.16 -10.44
N ILE A 98 -15.29 -14.47 -10.23
CA ILE A 98 -14.85 -15.08 -8.98
C ILE A 98 -13.76 -16.11 -9.33
N GLY A 99 -12.60 -16.02 -8.70
CA GLY A 99 -11.47 -16.91 -8.98
C GLY A 99 -10.47 -16.97 -7.84
N GLN A 100 -9.42 -17.76 -8.05
CA GLN A 100 -8.32 -17.89 -7.10
C GLN A 100 -7.22 -16.87 -7.39
N MET A 101 -6.61 -16.32 -6.37
CA MET A 101 -5.44 -15.45 -6.53
C MET A 101 -4.24 -16.26 -7.02
N LYS A 102 -3.64 -15.85 -8.13
CA LYS A 102 -2.48 -16.53 -8.71
C LYS A 102 -1.34 -16.64 -7.69
N GLY A 103 -0.85 -17.85 -7.47
CA GLY A 103 0.27 -18.13 -6.55
C GLY A 103 -0.10 -18.07 -5.06
N LYS A 104 -1.40 -17.97 -4.70
CA LYS A 104 -1.85 -17.99 -3.30
C LYS A 104 -3.02 -18.93 -3.13
N GLU A 105 -2.74 -20.11 -2.63
CA GLU A 105 -3.78 -21.09 -2.26
C GLU A 105 -4.64 -20.54 -1.12
N GLY A 106 -5.95 -20.83 -1.15
CA GLY A 106 -6.91 -20.39 -0.14
C GLY A 106 -7.30 -18.91 -0.22
N VAL A 107 -6.79 -18.13 -1.19
CA VAL A 107 -7.19 -16.73 -1.38
C VAL A 107 -8.04 -16.59 -2.64
N GLY A 108 -9.32 -16.29 -2.45
CA GLY A 108 -10.24 -15.97 -3.53
C GLY A 108 -10.23 -14.48 -3.86
N VAL A 109 -10.47 -14.20 -5.13
CA VAL A 109 -10.57 -12.86 -5.72
C VAL A 109 -11.96 -12.70 -6.30
N ILE A 110 -12.66 -11.64 -5.91
CA ILE A 110 -13.96 -11.27 -6.48
C ILE A 110 -13.80 -9.92 -7.15
N VAL A 111 -14.05 -9.87 -8.46
CA VAL A 111 -14.10 -8.64 -9.26
C VAL A 111 -15.54 -8.26 -9.46
N PHE A 112 -15.86 -6.99 -9.25
CA PHE A 112 -17.22 -6.49 -9.38
C PHE A 112 -17.28 -5.07 -9.96
N GLU A 113 -18.44 -4.69 -10.48
CA GLU A 113 -18.77 -3.33 -10.94
C GLU A 113 -19.86 -2.72 -10.05
N TRP A 114 -19.76 -1.43 -9.76
CA TRP A 114 -20.77 -0.71 -9.00
C TRP A 114 -22.10 -0.56 -9.77
N ARG A 115 -23.23 -0.51 -9.02
CA ARG A 115 -24.56 -0.36 -9.61
C ARG A 115 -25.52 0.48 -8.73
N PRO A 116 -25.37 1.80 -8.63
CA PRO A 116 -24.26 2.69 -8.95
C PRO A 116 -23.18 2.75 -7.85
N LEU A 117 -22.10 3.50 -8.10
CA LEU A 117 -21.12 3.84 -7.06
C LEU A 117 -21.79 4.77 -6.02
N PRO A 118 -21.73 4.48 -4.71
CA PRO A 118 -22.27 5.37 -3.68
C PRO A 118 -21.49 6.69 -3.64
N PRO A 119 -22.17 7.87 -3.58
CA PRO A 119 -21.51 9.17 -3.56
C PRO A 119 -20.52 9.34 -2.39
N ASP A 120 -20.85 8.81 -1.21
CA ASP A 120 -19.95 8.84 -0.05
C ASP A 120 -18.67 8.05 -0.31
N LEU A 121 -18.75 6.92 -1.00
CA LEU A 121 -17.57 6.14 -1.37
C LEU A 121 -16.76 6.83 -2.47
N ALA A 122 -17.43 7.42 -3.47
CA ALA A 122 -16.78 8.23 -4.50
C ALA A 122 -15.95 9.36 -3.88
N ARG A 123 -16.50 10.03 -2.87
CA ARG A 123 -15.80 11.08 -2.12
C ARG A 123 -14.57 10.53 -1.37
N VAL A 124 -14.74 9.46 -0.60
CA VAL A 124 -13.63 8.83 0.16
C VAL A 124 -12.48 8.41 -0.75
N LEU A 125 -12.79 7.76 -1.88
CA LEU A 125 -11.78 7.35 -2.86
C LEU A 125 -11.15 8.57 -3.56
N GLY A 126 -11.94 9.58 -3.91
CA GLY A 126 -11.47 10.80 -4.56
C GLY A 126 -10.53 11.61 -3.68
N GLU A 127 -10.90 11.84 -2.42
CA GLU A 127 -10.02 12.51 -1.43
C GLU A 127 -8.68 11.79 -1.25
N HIS A 128 -8.69 10.46 -1.26
CA HIS A 128 -7.44 9.69 -1.19
C HIS A 128 -6.62 9.81 -2.49
N LEU A 129 -7.23 9.82 -3.66
CA LEU A 129 -6.55 10.02 -4.94
C LEU A 129 -5.97 11.44 -5.06
N ASP A 130 -6.65 12.46 -4.56
CA ASP A 130 -6.12 13.82 -4.43
C ASP A 130 -4.89 13.85 -3.52
N LEU A 131 -4.95 13.16 -2.37
CA LEU A 131 -3.79 13.01 -1.47
C LEU A 131 -2.60 12.35 -2.18
N LEU A 132 -2.82 11.26 -2.93
CA LEU A 132 -1.76 10.60 -3.69
C LEU A 132 -1.15 11.51 -4.76
N SER A 133 -1.98 12.32 -5.43
CA SER A 133 -1.52 13.31 -6.43
C SER A 133 -0.66 14.39 -5.79
N ARG A 134 -1.07 14.91 -4.62
CA ARG A 134 -0.31 15.87 -3.83
C ARG A 134 1.03 15.27 -3.37
N LEU A 135 1.02 14.04 -2.84
CA LEU A 135 2.25 13.37 -2.40
C LEU A 135 3.23 13.10 -3.55
N ARG A 136 2.76 12.87 -4.78
CA ARG A 136 3.64 12.79 -5.95
C ARG A 136 4.34 14.10 -6.26
N ALA A 137 3.64 15.24 -6.14
CA ALA A 137 4.28 16.54 -6.28
C ALA A 137 5.34 16.77 -5.19
N VAL A 138 4.99 16.48 -3.92
CA VAL A 138 5.94 16.55 -2.80
C VAL A 138 7.15 15.62 -2.99
N HIS A 139 6.95 14.43 -3.55
CA HIS A 139 8.05 13.52 -3.89
C HIS A 139 9.04 14.18 -4.85
N GLY A 140 8.55 14.88 -5.89
CA GLY A 140 9.40 15.66 -6.81
C GLY A 140 10.23 16.72 -6.07
N ASP A 141 9.59 17.48 -5.17
CA ASP A 141 10.23 18.54 -4.38
C ASP A 141 11.25 18.02 -3.37
N LEU A 142 11.07 16.79 -2.90
CA LEU A 142 11.97 16.12 -1.95
C LEU A 142 13.02 15.23 -2.62
N GLY A 143 12.96 15.03 -3.94
CA GLY A 143 13.77 14.04 -4.67
C GLY A 143 15.28 14.15 -4.44
N GLY A 144 15.80 15.37 -4.28
CA GLY A 144 17.22 15.61 -3.99
C GLY A 144 17.58 15.69 -2.51
N LYS A 145 16.62 15.60 -1.59
CA LYS A 145 16.85 15.76 -0.15
C LYS A 145 16.99 14.42 0.54
N THR A 146 18.03 14.31 1.38
CA THR A 146 18.28 13.15 2.23
C THR A 146 18.49 13.58 3.67
N LEU A 147 18.08 12.74 4.61
CA LEU A 147 18.29 12.90 6.05
C LEU A 147 19.29 11.85 6.52
N PRO A 148 20.30 12.21 7.34
CA PRO A 148 21.12 11.20 7.99
C PRO A 148 20.27 10.43 9.00
N VAL A 149 20.38 9.11 8.98
CA VAL A 149 19.67 8.26 9.94
C VAL A 149 20.56 8.04 11.16
N ASN A 150 20.29 8.81 12.19
CA ASN A 150 20.92 8.70 13.50
C ASN A 150 19.83 8.50 14.59
N PRO A 151 20.17 8.24 15.85
CA PRO A 151 19.18 7.99 16.91
C PRO A 151 18.11 9.10 17.04
N ASP A 152 18.50 10.37 16.87
CA ASP A 152 17.56 11.49 17.02
C ASP A 152 16.63 11.60 15.80
N THR A 153 17.19 11.57 14.60
CA THR A 153 16.39 11.56 13.36
C THR A 153 15.49 10.35 13.30
N GLY A 154 16.02 9.16 13.64
CA GLY A 154 15.25 7.92 13.68
C GLY A 154 14.06 7.99 14.62
N ARG A 155 14.25 8.52 15.84
CA ARG A 155 13.17 8.71 16.82
C ARG A 155 12.09 9.67 16.30
N ARG A 156 12.48 10.79 15.69
CA ARG A 156 11.56 11.80 15.16
C ARG A 156 10.76 11.28 13.95
N LEU A 157 11.39 10.49 13.09
CA LEU A 157 10.72 9.79 11.98
C LEU A 157 9.84 8.64 12.47
N GLY A 158 10.00 8.17 13.70
CA GLY A 158 9.39 6.93 14.18
C GLY A 158 9.98 5.68 13.52
N TYR A 159 11.22 5.73 13.07
CA TYR A 159 11.92 4.60 12.45
C TYR A 159 12.38 3.60 13.51
N ASN A 160 12.08 2.32 13.32
CA ASN A 160 12.37 1.25 14.30
C ASN A 160 13.82 0.73 14.24
N ASN A 161 14.72 1.41 13.56
CA ASN A 161 16.12 0.97 13.33
C ASN A 161 16.21 -0.43 12.67
N TYR A 162 15.21 -0.79 11.89
CA TYR A 162 15.12 -2.06 11.21
C TYR A 162 14.67 -1.87 9.76
N ALA A 163 15.48 -2.37 8.83
CA ALA A 163 15.15 -2.41 7.41
C ALA A 163 15.68 -3.71 6.79
N VAL A 164 15.04 -4.17 5.72
CA VAL A 164 15.39 -5.40 5.01
C VAL A 164 15.42 -5.15 3.52
N LEU A 165 16.55 -5.44 2.89
CA LEU A 165 16.65 -5.54 1.44
C LEU A 165 16.16 -6.91 0.98
N ARG A 166 15.23 -6.95 0.03
CA ARG A 166 14.71 -8.17 -0.60
C ARG A 166 15.11 -8.22 -2.06
N LYS A 167 15.66 -9.36 -2.47
CA LYS A 167 16.00 -9.66 -3.87
C LYS A 167 15.52 -11.08 -4.19
N GLY A 168 14.40 -11.18 -4.89
CA GLY A 168 13.75 -12.49 -5.10
C GLY A 168 13.37 -13.14 -3.76
N GLN A 169 13.96 -14.31 -3.48
CA GLN A 169 13.75 -15.04 -2.22
C GLN A 169 14.73 -14.63 -1.10
N GLU A 170 15.78 -13.91 -1.45
CA GLU A 170 16.79 -13.50 -0.47
C GLU A 170 16.36 -12.28 0.32
N GLN A 171 16.73 -12.26 1.60
CA GLN A 171 16.43 -11.19 2.53
C GLN A 171 17.67 -10.86 3.36
N HIS A 172 18.09 -9.59 3.31
CA HIS A 172 19.25 -9.12 4.04
C HIS A 172 18.87 -7.99 4.97
N LYS A 173 19.15 -8.14 6.26
CA LYS A 173 19.03 -7.03 7.20
C LYS A 173 20.05 -5.94 6.84
N ILE A 174 19.59 -4.70 6.77
CA ILE A 174 20.42 -3.54 6.44
C ILE A 174 20.31 -2.48 7.52
N ALA A 175 21.37 -1.68 7.66
CA ALA A 175 21.39 -0.51 8.55
C ALA A 175 21.32 0.75 7.68
N LEU A 176 20.26 1.56 7.82
CA LEU A 176 20.14 2.80 7.07
C LEU A 176 21.18 3.81 7.53
N PHE A 177 21.86 4.43 6.59
CA PHE A 177 22.81 5.52 6.79
C PHE A 177 22.17 6.87 6.48
N SER A 178 21.46 6.95 5.33
CA SER A 178 20.64 8.12 4.98
C SER A 178 19.32 7.68 4.32
N LEU A 179 18.32 8.54 4.43
CA LEU A 179 16.98 8.29 3.88
C LEU A 179 16.44 9.55 3.20
N GLY A 180 15.98 9.41 1.98
CA GLY A 180 15.26 10.43 1.22
C GLY A 180 14.00 9.86 0.56
N ALA A 181 13.25 10.70 -0.13
CA ALA A 181 12.03 10.29 -0.83
C ALA A 181 12.34 9.43 -2.07
N ALA A 182 13.44 9.75 -2.78
CA ALA A 182 13.82 9.11 -4.03
C ALA A 182 15.07 8.21 -3.90
N CYS A 183 15.80 8.26 -2.78
CA CYS A 183 16.99 7.43 -2.59
C CYS A 183 17.24 7.15 -1.11
N LEU A 184 18.01 6.11 -0.85
CA LEU A 184 18.55 5.79 0.46
C LEU A 184 19.97 5.27 0.36
N GLU A 185 20.74 5.42 1.45
CA GLU A 185 22.02 4.75 1.62
C GLU A 185 21.96 3.83 2.84
N PHE A 186 22.57 2.67 2.73
CA PHE A 186 22.59 1.67 3.80
C PHE A 186 23.91 0.92 3.85
N LEU A 187 24.12 0.29 4.98
CA LEU A 187 25.25 -0.58 5.23
C LEU A 187 24.79 -2.04 5.26
N MET A 188 25.58 -2.90 4.63
CA MET A 188 25.39 -4.35 4.65
C MET A 188 26.59 -5.03 5.34
N PRO A 189 26.37 -6.14 6.08
CA PRO A 189 27.44 -6.86 6.72
C PRO A 189 28.38 -7.51 5.68
N MET A 190 29.63 -7.78 6.09
CA MET A 190 30.65 -8.42 5.25
C MET A 190 30.23 -9.76 4.64
N THR A 191 29.34 -10.47 5.32
CA THR A 191 28.83 -11.79 4.89
C THR A 191 27.75 -11.69 3.81
N ALA A 192 27.23 -10.49 3.55
CA ALA A 192 26.23 -10.30 2.51
C ALA A 192 26.89 -10.31 1.12
N PRO A 193 26.19 -10.80 0.07
CA PRO A 193 26.70 -10.79 -1.28
C PRO A 193 26.89 -9.34 -1.77
N ASP A 194 27.86 -9.15 -2.67
CA ASP A 194 28.09 -7.85 -3.30
C ASP A 194 26.86 -7.42 -4.10
N GLN A 195 26.52 -6.16 -3.97
CA GLN A 195 25.40 -5.55 -4.69
C GLN A 195 25.95 -4.85 -5.94
N ALA A 196 25.46 -5.24 -7.12
CA ALA A 196 25.88 -4.63 -8.36
C ALA A 196 24.95 -3.47 -8.76
N PRO A 197 25.49 -2.39 -9.34
CA PRO A 197 24.66 -1.34 -9.93
C PRO A 197 23.68 -1.89 -10.97
N GLY A 198 22.44 -1.37 -10.98
CA GLY A 198 21.35 -1.83 -11.85
C GLY A 198 20.53 -3.00 -11.30
N GLU A 199 20.97 -3.66 -10.25
CA GLU A 199 20.16 -4.70 -9.61
C GLU A 199 18.91 -4.10 -8.96
N THR A 200 17.79 -4.80 -9.14
CA THR A 200 16.48 -4.39 -8.61
C THR A 200 16.03 -5.28 -7.46
N GLY A 201 15.28 -4.69 -6.56
CA GLY A 201 14.70 -5.37 -5.42
C GLY A 201 13.65 -4.49 -4.73
N SER A 202 13.45 -4.72 -3.47
CA SER A 202 12.65 -3.84 -2.61
C SER A 202 13.28 -3.69 -1.24
N VAL A 203 13.02 -2.55 -0.60
CA VAL A 203 13.41 -2.31 0.79
C VAL A 203 12.18 -2.28 1.67
N ASP A 204 12.09 -3.19 2.61
CA ASP A 204 11.08 -3.14 3.67
C ASP A 204 11.53 -2.14 4.74
N LEU A 205 10.69 -1.15 4.99
CA LEU A 205 10.88 -0.11 5.98
C LEU A 205 9.84 -0.25 7.10
N PHE A 206 10.31 -0.05 8.34
CA PHE A 206 9.51 -0.26 9.54
C PHE A 206 9.48 1.02 10.37
N PHE A 207 8.35 1.71 10.35
CA PHE A 207 8.08 2.88 11.16
C PHE A 207 6.98 2.58 12.19
N LEU A 208 6.84 3.41 13.20
CA LEU A 208 5.80 3.26 14.24
C LEU A 208 4.38 3.21 13.63
N LYS A 209 4.12 4.10 12.66
CA LYS A 209 2.80 4.21 12.03
C LYS A 209 2.62 3.21 10.87
N TYR A 210 3.69 2.87 10.14
CA TYR A 210 3.61 2.15 8.88
C TYR A 210 4.72 1.11 8.74
N ARG A 211 4.35 -0.02 8.14
CA ARG A 211 5.29 -0.98 7.57
C ARG A 211 4.98 -1.10 6.09
N PHE A 212 5.95 -0.88 5.24
CA PHE A 212 5.78 -0.90 3.80
C PHE A 212 7.06 -1.31 3.07
N SER A 213 6.90 -1.72 1.83
CA SER A 213 8.00 -2.11 0.95
C SER A 213 8.10 -1.12 -0.20
N VAL A 214 9.30 -0.62 -0.46
CA VAL A 214 9.56 0.33 -1.54
C VAL A 214 10.42 -0.35 -2.60
N PRO A 215 10.05 -0.30 -3.89
CA PRO A 215 10.92 -0.75 -4.96
C PRO A 215 12.24 0.01 -4.94
N ALA A 216 13.34 -0.71 -5.10
CA ALA A 216 14.68 -0.15 -5.03
C ALA A 216 15.55 -0.65 -6.19
N THR A 217 16.38 0.23 -6.72
CA THR A 217 17.40 -0.10 -7.73
C THR A 217 18.76 0.34 -7.20
N ILE A 218 19.72 -0.56 -7.16
CA ILE A 218 21.07 -0.27 -6.70
C ILE A 218 21.73 0.70 -7.68
N GLU A 219 22.15 1.86 -7.19
CA GLU A 219 22.87 2.88 -7.99
C GLU A 219 24.39 2.70 -7.88
N THR A 220 24.88 2.60 -6.64
CA THR A 220 26.30 2.42 -6.37
C THR A 220 26.51 1.50 -5.18
N SER A 221 27.67 0.83 -5.16
CA SER A 221 28.10 0.01 -4.07
C SER A 221 29.61 0.12 -3.92
N SER A 222 30.10 0.20 -2.67
CA SER A 222 31.51 0.26 -2.35
C SER A 222 31.81 -0.46 -1.04
N ARG A 223 32.94 -1.17 -0.97
CA ARG A 223 33.43 -1.77 0.27
C ARG A 223 34.26 -0.75 1.05
N LEU A 224 33.94 -0.57 2.31
CA LEU A 224 34.72 0.23 3.23
C LEU A 224 35.95 -0.57 3.69
N PRO A 225 37.00 0.13 4.24
CA PRO A 225 38.19 -0.55 4.80
C PRO A 225 37.83 -1.57 5.90
N THR A 226 36.72 -1.39 6.58
CA THR A 226 36.17 -2.31 7.60
C THR A 226 35.56 -3.57 7.02
N GLY A 227 35.48 -3.70 5.68
CA GLY A 227 34.82 -4.81 4.97
C GLY A 227 33.30 -4.66 4.86
N VAL A 228 32.68 -3.72 5.56
CA VAL A 228 31.27 -3.38 5.43
C VAL A 228 31.02 -2.78 4.07
N GLN A 229 29.92 -3.19 3.42
CA GLN A 229 29.51 -2.64 2.14
C GLN A 229 28.58 -1.44 2.34
N ARG A 230 28.90 -0.31 1.74
CA ARG A 230 28.01 0.87 1.65
C ARG A 230 27.34 0.86 0.30
N VAL A 231 26.02 0.91 0.31
CA VAL A 231 25.19 0.82 -0.89
C VAL A 231 24.28 2.04 -0.96
N LYS A 232 24.18 2.65 -2.15
CA LYS A 232 23.19 3.66 -2.48
C LYS A 232 22.16 3.05 -3.42
N ALA A 233 20.90 3.24 -3.15
CA ALA A 233 19.79 2.76 -3.97
C ALA A 233 18.80 3.89 -4.28
N GLY A 234 18.38 3.96 -5.54
CA GLY A 234 17.23 4.76 -5.97
C GLY A 234 15.93 4.08 -5.55
N LEU A 235 14.95 4.85 -5.09
CA LEU A 235 13.66 4.36 -4.63
C LEU A 235 12.55 4.72 -5.60
N GLY A 236 11.63 3.79 -5.80
CA GLY A 236 10.33 4.08 -6.41
C GLY A 236 9.46 4.97 -5.51
N PHE A 237 8.43 5.57 -6.09
CA PHE A 237 7.46 6.36 -5.32
C PHE A 237 6.75 5.49 -4.26
N SER A 238 6.79 5.95 -3.00
CA SER A 238 6.03 5.39 -1.87
C SER A 238 5.29 6.51 -1.16
N PRO A 239 3.96 6.53 -1.18
CA PRO A 239 3.19 7.57 -0.50
C PRO A 239 3.42 7.56 1.01
N GLU A 240 3.65 6.38 1.61
CA GLU A 240 3.95 6.23 3.03
C GLU A 240 5.26 6.95 3.39
N LEU A 241 6.32 6.72 2.61
CA LEU A 241 7.62 7.33 2.84
C LEU A 241 7.57 8.84 2.65
N VAL A 242 6.96 9.29 1.55
CA VAL A 242 6.82 10.72 1.24
C VAL A 242 6.04 11.44 2.35
N HIS A 243 4.96 10.84 2.83
CA HIS A 243 4.14 11.40 3.92
C HIS A 243 4.94 11.54 5.22
N ILE A 244 5.71 10.50 5.62
CA ILE A 244 6.57 10.55 6.80
C ILE A 244 7.62 11.66 6.67
N LEU A 245 8.28 11.77 5.51
CA LEU A 245 9.30 12.78 5.29
C LEU A 245 8.71 14.20 5.25
N GLU A 246 7.52 14.38 4.65
CA GLU A 246 6.80 15.65 4.64
C GLU A 246 6.47 16.09 6.08
N GLU A 247 5.89 15.20 6.91
CA GLU A 247 5.62 15.48 8.33
C GLU A 247 6.90 15.89 9.08
N TYR A 248 8.00 15.19 8.82
CA TYR A 248 9.30 15.52 9.42
C TYR A 248 9.76 16.93 9.04
N TYR A 249 9.75 17.27 7.76
CA TYR A 249 10.22 18.59 7.31
C TYR A 249 9.29 19.73 7.73
N LEU A 250 7.97 19.49 7.83
CA LEU A 250 7.01 20.50 8.30
C LEU A 250 7.15 20.78 9.80
N SER A 251 7.47 19.76 10.61
CA SER A 251 7.65 19.92 12.07
C SER A 251 8.98 20.56 12.46
N HIS A 252 9.88 20.86 11.51
CA HIS A 252 11.22 21.42 11.75
C HIS A 252 11.48 22.71 10.93
N ARG A 253 10.40 23.34 10.43
CA ARG A 253 10.43 24.73 9.98
C ARG A 253 10.11 25.64 11.16
#